data_8e97bf389715b9a998c28af1f5f39a7c
#
_entry.id   8e97bf389715b9a998c28af1f5f39a7c
#
_cell.length_a   1.000
_cell.length_b   1.000
_cell.length_c   1.000
_cell.angle_alpha   90.00
_cell.angle_beta   90.00
_cell.angle_gamma   90.00
#
_symmetry.space_group_name_H-M   'P 1'
#
loop_
_entity.id
_entity.type
_entity.pdbx_description
1 polymer ?
#
loop_
_entity_poly.entity_id
_entity_poly.type
_entity_poly.pdbx_seq_one_letter_code
_entity_poly.pdbx_strand_id
1 'polypeptide(L)'
;ETSVTGSVSLGADKKGINMSRIMRSFYKHSEEQFSFSVIEAALNDYKTDLESFDARIAMNFSFPMQVNSLRSNLTGYQYYDVSLELIDQNGLRTKVIHIDYVYSSTCPCSLELSEHARKTRNQLATPHSQRSVARISAVLIGTEPLWFEDLIEACRTAVPTETQVMVKREDEQAFAELNAANPIFVEDAARLFCKALKSNSRIGDFQIIASHQESLHSHDAISILTE
;
A
#
# COMPACT_ATOMS: atom_id res chain seq x y z
N GLU A 1 -11.26 7.69 -10.69
CA GLU A 1 -12.07 6.48 -10.93
C GLU A 1 -11.94 5.56 -9.72
N THR A 2 -13.10 5.01 -9.25
CA THR A 2 -13.14 4.11 -8.08
C THR A 2 -13.80 2.81 -8.49
N SER A 3 -13.15 1.69 -8.22
CA SER A 3 -13.73 0.35 -8.36
C SER A 3 -14.31 -0.11 -7.04
N VAL A 4 -15.54 -0.58 -7.03
CA VAL A 4 -16.23 -1.05 -5.82
C VAL A 4 -16.60 -2.52 -5.96
N THR A 5 -16.22 -3.30 -4.95
CA THR A 5 -16.62 -4.71 -4.83
C THR A 5 -17.47 -4.88 -3.58
N GLY A 6 -18.72 -5.30 -3.76
CA GLY A 6 -19.62 -5.68 -2.67
C GLY A 6 -19.81 -7.19 -2.63
N SER A 7 -19.79 -7.78 -1.44
CA SER A 7 -20.15 -9.18 -1.23
C SER A 7 -21.00 -9.36 0.02
N VAL A 8 -21.85 -10.38 0.01
CA VAL A 8 -22.73 -10.70 1.12
C VAL A 8 -22.80 -12.21 1.30
N SER A 9 -23.11 -12.65 2.52
CA SER A 9 -23.41 -14.05 2.81
C SER A 9 -24.77 -14.45 2.22
N LEU A 10 -24.88 -15.70 1.82
CA LEU A 10 -26.13 -16.26 1.31
C LEU A 10 -26.56 -17.45 2.18
N GLY A 11 -27.81 -17.42 2.67
CA GLY A 11 -28.39 -18.56 3.38
C GLY A 11 -28.48 -19.80 2.48
N ALA A 12 -28.25 -20.96 3.05
CA ALA A 12 -28.24 -22.24 2.32
C ALA A 12 -29.60 -22.59 1.67
N ASP A 13 -30.66 -21.98 2.13
CA ASP A 13 -32.04 -22.11 1.64
C ASP A 13 -32.37 -21.17 0.47
N LYS A 14 -31.49 -20.20 0.19
CA LYS A 14 -31.68 -19.19 -0.86
C LYS A 14 -31.05 -19.63 -2.18
N LYS A 15 -31.77 -19.44 -3.29
CA LYS A 15 -31.27 -19.79 -4.64
C LYS A 15 -30.16 -18.88 -5.17
N GLY A 16 -30.02 -17.69 -4.59
CA GLY A 16 -29.06 -16.67 -5.02
C GLY A 16 -29.43 -15.30 -4.48
N ILE A 17 -28.52 -14.33 -4.70
CA ILE A 17 -28.75 -12.92 -4.38
C ILE A 17 -29.30 -12.18 -5.60
N ASN A 18 -30.08 -11.14 -5.33
CA ASN A 18 -30.50 -10.22 -6.39
C ASN A 18 -29.40 -9.21 -6.66
N MET A 19 -28.56 -9.45 -7.71
CA MET A 19 -27.43 -8.62 -8.05
C MET A 19 -27.77 -7.14 -8.23
N SER A 20 -28.98 -6.84 -8.77
CA SER A 20 -29.40 -5.44 -8.94
C SER A 20 -29.67 -4.73 -7.59
N ARG A 21 -29.94 -5.47 -6.51
CA ARG A 21 -30.10 -4.88 -5.17
C ARG A 21 -28.77 -4.39 -4.62
N ILE A 22 -27.66 -5.13 -4.79
CA ILE A 22 -26.32 -4.67 -4.39
C ILE A 22 -26.03 -3.30 -5.00
N MET A 23 -26.22 -3.16 -6.30
CA MET A 23 -26.00 -1.88 -6.99
C MET A 23 -26.90 -0.76 -6.45
N ARG A 24 -28.19 -1.04 -6.29
CA ARG A 24 -29.16 -0.04 -5.80
C ARG A 24 -28.87 0.39 -4.37
N SER A 25 -28.54 -0.54 -3.49
CA SER A 25 -28.20 -0.24 -2.08
C SER A 25 -26.94 0.64 -1.99
N PHE A 26 -25.96 0.39 -2.84
CA PHE A 26 -24.75 1.23 -2.90
C PHE A 26 -25.07 2.63 -3.44
N TYR A 27 -25.84 2.73 -4.55
CA TYR A 27 -26.18 4.00 -5.17
C TYR A 27 -27.12 4.89 -4.35
N LYS A 28 -27.78 4.39 -3.30
CA LYS A 28 -28.50 5.24 -2.34
C LYS A 28 -27.60 6.31 -1.72
N HIS A 29 -26.30 6.04 -1.64
CA HIS A 29 -25.28 6.87 -0.99
C HIS A 29 -24.43 7.66 -1.98
N SER A 30 -24.74 7.67 -3.28
CA SER A 30 -23.91 8.27 -4.34
C SER A 30 -23.75 9.78 -4.22
N GLU A 31 -24.69 10.48 -3.60
CA GLU A 31 -24.67 11.93 -3.42
C GLU A 31 -24.07 12.35 -2.07
N GLU A 32 -23.71 11.39 -1.21
CA GLU A 32 -23.13 11.69 0.09
C GLU A 32 -21.62 11.94 -0.01
N GLN A 33 -21.09 12.80 0.85
CA GLN A 33 -19.66 13.02 0.92
C GLN A 33 -18.96 11.74 1.39
N PHE A 34 -17.96 11.31 0.62
CA PHE A 34 -17.19 10.09 0.91
C PHE A 34 -16.59 10.08 2.32
N SER A 35 -16.92 9.04 3.09
CA SER A 35 -16.41 8.81 4.46
C SER A 35 -16.64 7.35 4.87
N PHE A 36 -15.97 6.90 5.91
CA PHE A 36 -16.24 5.58 6.47
C PHE A 36 -17.69 5.41 6.94
N SER A 37 -18.32 6.45 7.47
CA SER A 37 -19.72 6.40 7.89
C SER A 37 -20.69 6.13 6.74
N VAL A 38 -20.41 6.68 5.56
CA VAL A 38 -21.18 6.40 4.33
C VAL A 38 -21.01 4.95 3.88
N ILE A 39 -19.78 4.42 3.93
CA ILE A 39 -19.52 3.02 3.61
C ILE A 39 -20.20 2.10 4.62
N GLU A 40 -20.23 2.46 5.90
CA GLU A 40 -20.95 1.72 6.95
C GLU A 40 -22.46 1.73 6.70
N ALA A 41 -23.02 2.85 6.27
CA ALA A 41 -24.43 2.95 5.90
C ALA A 41 -24.76 2.04 4.70
N ALA A 42 -23.94 2.09 3.66
CA ALA A 42 -24.08 1.20 2.49
C ALA A 42 -23.97 -0.28 2.87
N LEU A 43 -23.08 -0.63 3.79
CA LEU A 43 -22.92 -2.00 4.30
C LEU A 43 -24.17 -2.46 5.08
N ASN A 44 -24.75 -1.58 5.88
CA ASN A 44 -26.03 -1.86 6.59
C ASN A 44 -27.17 -2.11 5.60
N ASP A 45 -27.25 -1.29 4.54
CA ASP A 45 -28.22 -1.47 3.48
C ASP A 45 -28.04 -2.81 2.75
N TYR A 46 -26.79 -3.25 2.52
CA TYR A 46 -26.52 -4.58 1.97
C TYR A 46 -27.10 -5.68 2.85
N LYS A 47 -26.84 -5.63 4.17
CA LYS A 47 -27.35 -6.63 5.11
C LYS A 47 -28.87 -6.64 5.14
N THR A 48 -29.50 -5.46 5.14
CA THR A 48 -30.97 -5.32 5.21
C THR A 48 -31.64 -5.70 3.90
N ASP A 49 -31.23 -5.10 2.79
CA ASP A 49 -31.88 -5.25 1.49
C ASP A 49 -31.68 -6.67 0.90
N LEU A 50 -30.60 -7.35 1.27
CA LEU A 50 -30.27 -8.69 0.80
C LEU A 50 -30.54 -9.78 1.84
N GLU A 51 -31.03 -9.39 3.04
CA GLU A 51 -31.28 -10.30 4.17
C GLU A 51 -30.06 -11.18 4.48
N SER A 52 -28.87 -10.54 4.52
CA SER A 52 -27.60 -11.18 4.76
C SER A 52 -27.13 -10.97 6.20
N PHE A 53 -26.44 -11.96 6.76
CA PHE A 53 -25.84 -11.83 8.09
C PHE A 53 -24.43 -11.27 8.03
N ASP A 54 -23.68 -11.51 6.96
CA ASP A 54 -22.36 -10.93 6.72
C ASP A 54 -22.34 -10.09 5.44
N ALA A 55 -21.52 -9.04 5.41
CA ALA A 55 -21.33 -8.21 4.24
C ALA A 55 -19.90 -7.64 4.19
N ARG A 56 -19.42 -7.34 3.01
CA ARG A 56 -18.13 -6.72 2.77
C ARG A 56 -18.23 -5.71 1.63
N ILE A 57 -17.60 -4.57 1.80
CA ILE A 57 -17.37 -3.58 0.74
C ILE A 57 -15.88 -3.29 0.67
N ALA A 58 -15.32 -3.38 -0.54
CA ALA A 58 -13.97 -2.93 -0.83
C ALA A 58 -14.00 -1.89 -1.96
N MET A 59 -13.29 -0.78 -1.76
CA MET A 59 -13.20 0.34 -2.68
C MET A 59 -11.74 0.56 -3.05
N ASN A 60 -11.41 0.39 -4.33
CA ASN A 60 -10.05 0.58 -4.85
C ASN A 60 -10.01 1.86 -5.68
N PHE A 61 -9.02 2.70 -5.44
CA PHE A 61 -8.83 3.94 -6.17
C PHE A 61 -7.38 4.40 -6.13
N SER A 62 -7.05 5.36 -6.98
CA SER A 62 -5.73 5.99 -7.03
C SER A 62 -5.76 7.27 -6.19
N PHE A 63 -4.92 7.34 -5.17
CA PHE A 63 -4.84 8.45 -4.22
C PHE A 63 -3.70 9.40 -4.62
N PRO A 64 -4.00 10.66 -4.99
CA PRO A 64 -2.97 11.64 -5.33
C PRO A 64 -2.42 12.33 -4.08
N MET A 65 -1.10 12.33 -3.94
CA MET A 65 -0.39 13.08 -2.90
C MET A 65 0.66 13.98 -3.53
N GLN A 66 0.72 15.22 -3.11
CA GLN A 66 1.72 16.15 -3.59
C GLN A 66 3.07 15.86 -2.94
N VAL A 67 4.11 15.69 -3.75
CA VAL A 67 5.48 15.38 -3.30
C VAL A 67 6.48 16.31 -3.96
N ASN A 68 7.56 16.60 -3.24
CA ASN A 68 8.67 17.41 -3.74
C ASN A 68 9.78 16.52 -4.28
N SER A 69 10.46 17.02 -5.31
CA SER A 69 11.72 16.43 -5.80
C SER A 69 12.82 16.55 -4.75
N LEU A 70 13.86 15.72 -4.85
CA LEU A 70 14.91 15.60 -3.84
C LEU A 70 15.79 16.85 -3.69
N ARG A 71 16.03 17.62 -4.77
CA ARG A 71 16.93 18.80 -4.78
C ARG A 71 16.38 20.00 -5.51
N SER A 72 15.68 19.80 -6.63
CA SER A 72 15.30 20.90 -7.52
C SER A 72 14.06 21.69 -7.06
N ASN A 73 13.45 21.32 -5.94
CA ASN A 73 12.21 21.91 -5.41
C ASN A 73 11.03 21.91 -6.41
N LEU A 74 11.05 20.98 -7.35
CA LEU A 74 9.87 20.74 -8.17
C LEU A 74 8.82 19.98 -7.35
N THR A 75 7.57 20.24 -7.64
CA THR A 75 6.45 19.59 -6.99
C THR A 75 5.61 18.86 -8.02
N GLY A 76 5.21 17.63 -7.73
CA GLY A 76 4.34 16.82 -8.58
C GLY A 76 3.37 15.99 -7.76
N TYR A 77 2.41 15.34 -8.43
CA TYR A 77 1.49 14.42 -7.78
C TYR A 77 1.97 12.99 -7.96
N GLN A 78 2.31 12.35 -6.84
CA GLN A 78 2.48 10.90 -6.76
C GLN A 78 1.11 10.26 -6.58
N TYR A 79 0.85 9.19 -7.33
CA TYR A 79 -0.38 8.42 -7.22
C TYR A 79 -0.08 7.08 -6.56
N TYR A 80 -0.86 6.77 -5.52
CA TYR A 80 -0.75 5.52 -4.77
C TYR A 80 -1.99 4.67 -5.04
N ASP A 81 -1.78 3.41 -5.32
CA ASP A 81 -2.88 2.45 -5.37
C ASP A 81 -3.30 2.13 -3.95
N VAL A 82 -4.54 2.48 -3.61
CA VAL A 82 -5.09 2.32 -2.26
C VAL A 82 -6.42 1.61 -2.29
N SER A 83 -6.76 0.98 -1.18
CA SER A 83 -8.09 0.41 -0.97
C SER A 83 -8.58 0.66 0.44
N LEU A 84 -9.87 0.91 0.56
CA LEU A 84 -10.62 0.86 1.81
C LEU A 84 -11.51 -0.38 1.82
N GLU A 85 -11.45 -1.14 2.90
CA GLU A 85 -12.26 -2.33 3.06
C GLU A 85 -13.02 -2.27 4.38
N LEU A 86 -14.31 -2.54 4.33
CA LEU A 86 -15.18 -2.69 5.49
C LEU A 86 -15.79 -4.08 5.46
N ILE A 87 -15.58 -4.83 6.52
CA ILE A 87 -16.08 -6.19 6.70
C ILE A 87 -17.01 -6.19 7.92
N ASP A 88 -18.21 -6.75 7.78
CA ASP A 88 -19.09 -7.06 8.89
C ASP A 88 -19.33 -8.57 8.89
N GLN A 89 -18.73 -9.26 9.83
CA GLN A 89 -18.83 -10.72 9.98
C GLN A 89 -19.31 -11.07 11.38
N ASN A 90 -20.45 -11.75 11.47
CA ASN A 90 -21.09 -12.09 12.75
C ASN A 90 -21.33 -10.86 13.65
N GLY A 91 -21.59 -9.70 13.07
CA GLY A 91 -21.78 -8.44 13.78
C GLY A 91 -20.50 -7.75 14.26
N LEU A 92 -19.34 -8.32 14.00
CA LEU A 92 -18.05 -7.68 14.23
C LEU A 92 -17.65 -6.91 12.97
N ARG A 93 -17.37 -5.61 13.13
CA ARG A 93 -16.90 -4.73 12.05
C ARG A 93 -15.41 -4.54 12.09
N THR A 94 -14.77 -4.78 10.95
CA THR A 94 -13.36 -4.57 10.74
C THR A 94 -13.16 -3.58 9.60
N LYS A 95 -12.36 -2.54 9.82
CA LYS A 95 -11.93 -1.55 8.83
C LYS A 95 -10.50 -1.85 8.45
N VAL A 96 -10.23 -1.98 7.17
CA VAL A 96 -8.88 -2.24 6.66
C VAL A 96 -8.54 -1.18 5.62
N ILE A 97 -7.33 -0.64 5.70
CA ILE A 97 -6.76 0.15 4.62
C ILE A 97 -5.61 -0.61 3.97
N HIS A 98 -5.51 -0.46 2.65
CA HIS A 98 -4.45 -1.07 1.87
C HIS A 98 -3.74 0.03 1.08
N ILE A 99 -2.41 -0.06 1.00
CA ILE A 99 -1.60 0.78 0.13
C ILE A 99 -0.53 -0.04 -0.58
N ASP A 100 -0.21 0.37 -1.80
CA ASP A 100 0.99 -0.05 -2.51
C ASP A 100 2.03 1.07 -2.43
N TYR A 101 3.08 0.87 -1.62
CA TYR A 101 4.20 1.80 -1.51
C TYR A 101 5.32 1.35 -2.46
N VAL A 102 5.61 2.18 -3.46
CA VAL A 102 6.60 1.88 -4.50
C VAL A 102 7.92 2.55 -4.18
N TYR A 103 8.98 1.76 -4.11
CA TYR A 103 10.33 2.24 -3.77
C TYR A 103 11.39 1.59 -4.65
N SER A 104 12.62 2.09 -4.56
CA SER A 104 13.78 1.46 -5.17
C SER A 104 14.55 0.66 -4.13
N SER A 105 14.99 -0.55 -4.48
CA SER A 105 15.90 -1.34 -3.66
C SER A 105 17.21 -1.57 -4.38
N THR A 106 18.31 -1.35 -3.69
CA THR A 106 19.68 -1.65 -4.17
C THR A 106 20.19 -2.84 -3.36
N CYS A 107 20.66 -3.87 -4.04
CA CYS A 107 21.18 -5.06 -3.36
C CYS A 107 22.48 -4.73 -2.61
N PRO A 108 22.55 -4.97 -1.28
CA PRO A 108 23.75 -4.70 -0.48
C PRO A 108 24.99 -5.46 -0.96
N CYS A 109 24.85 -6.74 -1.32
CA CYS A 109 25.94 -7.56 -1.83
C CYS A 109 26.48 -7.02 -3.17
N SER A 110 25.57 -6.62 -4.05
CA SER A 110 25.95 -6.06 -5.35
C SER A 110 26.66 -4.71 -5.21
N LEU A 111 26.27 -3.89 -4.24
CA LEU A 111 26.92 -2.63 -3.92
C LEU A 111 28.36 -2.88 -3.43
N GLU A 112 28.56 -3.79 -2.47
CA GLU A 112 29.88 -4.16 -1.96
C GLU A 112 30.80 -4.64 -3.09
N LEU A 113 30.31 -5.51 -3.97
CA LEU A 113 31.08 -6.01 -5.11
C LEU A 113 31.36 -4.93 -6.15
N SER A 114 30.48 -3.97 -6.33
CA SER A 114 30.69 -2.81 -7.21
C SER A 114 31.80 -1.91 -6.67
N GLU A 115 31.82 -1.67 -5.36
CA GLU A 115 32.92 -0.94 -4.71
C GLU A 115 34.25 -1.71 -4.76
N HIS A 116 34.22 -3.03 -4.57
CA HIS A 116 35.38 -3.89 -4.70
C HIS A 116 35.99 -3.80 -6.11
N ALA A 117 35.16 -3.86 -7.16
CA ALA A 117 35.60 -3.72 -8.54
C ALA A 117 36.30 -2.36 -8.77
N ARG A 118 35.79 -1.28 -8.21
CA ARG A 118 36.35 0.04 -8.27
C ARG A 118 37.71 0.11 -7.57
N LYS A 119 37.78 -0.41 -6.34
CA LYS A 119 39.03 -0.37 -5.53
C LYS A 119 40.13 -1.24 -6.10
N THR A 120 39.84 -2.43 -6.61
CA THR A 120 40.87 -3.42 -7.01
C THR A 120 41.21 -3.38 -8.48
N ARG A 121 40.32 -2.94 -9.36
CA ARG A 121 40.50 -2.96 -10.82
C ARG A 121 40.33 -1.60 -11.48
N ASN A 122 40.03 -0.56 -10.70
CA ASN A 122 39.66 0.77 -11.20
C ASN A 122 38.52 0.68 -12.25
N GLN A 123 37.61 -0.30 -12.07
CA GLN A 123 36.51 -0.57 -12.98
C GLN A 123 35.22 0.02 -12.40
N LEU A 124 34.57 0.90 -13.16
CA LEU A 124 33.24 1.37 -12.80
C LEU A 124 32.29 0.18 -12.86
N ALA A 125 31.56 -0.05 -11.77
CA ALA A 125 30.55 -1.04 -11.66
C ALA A 125 29.31 -0.45 -10.99
N THR A 126 28.15 -0.90 -11.38
CA THR A 126 26.86 -0.44 -10.87
C THR A 126 26.17 -1.60 -10.15
N PRO A 127 25.78 -1.43 -8.88
CA PRO A 127 24.98 -2.44 -8.21
C PRO A 127 23.63 -2.60 -8.90
N HIS A 128 23.08 -3.79 -8.90
CA HIS A 128 21.72 -3.92 -9.38
C HIS A 128 20.75 -3.25 -8.40
N SER A 129 19.86 -2.49 -8.97
CA SER A 129 18.75 -1.81 -8.29
C SER A 129 17.49 -2.02 -9.10
N GLN A 130 16.37 -2.09 -8.43
CA GLN A 130 15.09 -2.39 -9.05
C GLN A 130 13.96 -1.62 -8.38
N ARG A 131 12.87 -1.46 -9.11
CA ARG A 131 11.62 -1.03 -8.52
C ARG A 131 11.06 -2.14 -7.64
N SER A 132 10.58 -1.77 -6.49
CA SER A 132 10.06 -2.67 -5.47
C SER A 132 8.75 -2.14 -4.94
N VAL A 133 7.91 -3.02 -4.42
CA VAL A 133 6.58 -2.66 -3.90
C VAL A 133 6.39 -3.29 -2.53
N ALA A 134 5.98 -2.49 -1.57
CA ALA A 134 5.43 -2.97 -0.31
C ALA A 134 3.92 -2.83 -0.36
N ARG A 135 3.21 -3.96 -0.42
CA ARG A 135 1.75 -4.02 -0.24
C ARG A 135 1.46 -4.15 1.24
N ILE A 136 0.81 -3.15 1.78
CA ILE A 136 0.50 -3.07 3.20
C ILE A 136 -1.00 -3.09 3.37
N SER A 137 -1.47 -3.99 4.24
CA SER A 137 -2.85 -4.08 4.69
C SER A 137 -2.86 -3.86 6.20
N ALA A 138 -3.61 -2.88 6.69
CA ALA A 138 -3.64 -2.53 8.11
C ALA A 138 -5.07 -2.42 8.63
N VAL A 139 -5.37 -3.15 9.69
CA VAL A 139 -6.63 -3.07 10.43
C VAL A 139 -6.61 -1.82 11.29
N LEU A 140 -7.65 -0.98 11.13
CA LEU A 140 -7.81 0.23 11.93
C LEU A 140 -8.43 -0.12 13.29
N ILE A 141 -7.83 0.41 14.36
CA ILE A 141 -8.33 0.28 15.73
C ILE A 141 -8.55 1.64 16.38
N GLY A 142 -9.40 1.67 17.40
CA GLY A 142 -9.72 2.91 18.11
C GLY A 142 -10.64 3.84 17.30
N THR A 143 -10.70 5.10 17.72
CA THR A 143 -11.60 6.13 17.17
C THR A 143 -10.87 7.22 16.40
N GLU A 144 -9.54 7.29 16.53
CA GLU A 144 -8.74 8.29 15.81
C GLU A 144 -8.57 7.89 14.36
N PRO A 145 -8.76 8.81 13.41
CA PRO A 145 -8.58 8.51 12.00
C PRO A 145 -7.10 8.23 11.70
N LEU A 146 -6.84 7.23 10.88
CA LEU A 146 -5.56 7.01 10.21
C LEU A 146 -5.76 7.38 8.73
N TRP A 147 -5.04 8.40 8.27
CA TRP A 147 -5.09 8.85 6.89
C TRP A 147 -4.10 8.06 6.01
N PHE A 148 -4.34 8.00 4.71
CA PHE A 148 -3.38 7.39 3.77
C PHE A 148 -2.03 8.08 3.85
N GLU A 149 -2.02 9.41 4.00
CA GLU A 149 -0.81 10.22 4.17
C GLU A 149 0.03 9.78 5.36
N ASP A 150 -0.60 9.48 6.50
CA ASP A 150 0.10 9.00 7.70
C ASP A 150 0.81 7.67 7.43
N LEU A 151 0.14 6.77 6.72
CA LEU A 151 0.68 5.45 6.40
C LEU A 151 1.78 5.53 5.35
N ILE A 152 1.59 6.37 4.32
CA ILE A 152 2.60 6.64 3.30
C ILE A 152 3.86 7.25 3.93
N GLU A 153 3.70 8.23 4.84
CA GLU A 153 4.83 8.86 5.53
C GLU A 153 5.56 7.89 6.46
N ALA A 154 4.84 7.00 7.12
CA ALA A 154 5.45 5.92 7.90
C ALA A 154 6.31 5.00 7.01
N CYS A 155 5.81 4.65 5.83
CA CYS A 155 6.57 3.87 4.84
C CYS A 155 7.80 4.63 4.33
N ARG A 156 7.65 5.91 3.99
CA ARG A 156 8.74 6.78 3.52
C ARG A 156 9.84 6.94 4.57
N THR A 157 9.46 7.04 5.84
CA THR A 157 10.42 7.08 6.95
C THR A 157 11.14 5.75 7.13
N ALA A 158 10.44 4.63 6.97
CA ALA A 158 11.01 3.29 7.12
C ALA A 158 11.99 2.93 5.99
N VAL A 159 11.61 3.23 4.74
CA VAL A 159 12.39 2.94 3.54
C VAL A 159 12.36 4.19 2.63
N PRO A 160 13.39 5.06 2.72
CA PRO A 160 13.34 6.42 2.15
C PRO A 160 13.55 6.49 0.63
N THR A 161 13.74 5.36 -0.03
CA THR A 161 14.03 5.28 -1.46
C THR A 161 12.77 5.26 -2.34
N GLU A 162 11.73 5.99 -1.95
CA GLU A 162 10.50 6.11 -2.73
C GLU A 162 10.78 6.58 -4.17
N THR A 163 10.05 6.03 -5.13
CA THR A 163 10.15 6.44 -6.53
C THR A 163 9.74 7.90 -6.72
N GLN A 164 10.41 8.60 -7.65
CA GLN A 164 10.24 10.03 -7.86
C GLN A 164 9.31 10.32 -9.03
N VAL A 165 8.51 11.37 -8.93
CA VAL A 165 7.53 11.77 -9.96
C VAL A 165 8.11 12.77 -10.95
N MET A 166 8.74 13.81 -10.44
CA MET A 166 9.24 14.92 -11.23
C MET A 166 10.69 15.19 -10.87
N VAL A 167 11.57 15.08 -11.86
CA VAL A 167 13.02 15.11 -11.64
C VAL A 167 13.73 15.97 -12.67
N LYS A 168 14.77 16.68 -12.21
CA LYS A 168 15.86 17.22 -13.04
C LYS A 168 17.09 16.32 -12.88
N ARG A 169 18.16 16.59 -13.64
CA ARG A 169 19.41 15.82 -13.56
C ARG A 169 20.01 15.79 -12.14
N GLU A 170 19.89 16.89 -11.39
CA GLU A 170 20.32 16.96 -9.99
C GLU A 170 19.51 16.04 -9.05
N ASP A 171 18.22 15.82 -9.35
CA ASP A 171 17.38 14.88 -8.62
C ASP A 171 17.71 13.44 -8.97
N GLU A 172 18.00 13.14 -10.24
CA GLU A 172 18.48 11.81 -10.66
C GLU A 172 19.78 11.44 -9.93
N GLN A 173 20.71 12.39 -9.82
CA GLN A 173 21.94 12.18 -9.06
C GLN A 173 21.65 11.97 -7.58
N ALA A 174 20.77 12.80 -6.99
CA ALA A 174 20.37 12.66 -5.60
C ALA A 174 19.72 11.30 -5.32
N PHE A 175 18.90 10.81 -6.25
CA PHE A 175 18.25 9.50 -6.13
C PHE A 175 19.27 8.35 -6.23
N ALA A 176 20.25 8.46 -7.11
CA ALA A 176 21.35 7.48 -7.20
C ALA A 176 22.16 7.43 -5.89
N GLU A 177 22.47 8.59 -5.30
CA GLU A 177 23.16 8.70 -4.00
C GLU A 177 22.31 8.14 -2.86
N LEU A 178 20.99 8.44 -2.84
CA LEU A 178 20.03 7.92 -1.85
C LEU A 178 19.94 6.39 -1.89
N ASN A 179 19.91 5.80 -3.08
CA ASN A 179 19.91 4.36 -3.26
C ASN A 179 21.20 3.72 -2.75
N ALA A 180 22.36 4.30 -3.06
CA ALA A 180 23.65 3.82 -2.59
C ALA A 180 23.81 3.94 -1.06
N ALA A 181 23.19 4.96 -0.45
CA ALA A 181 23.20 5.16 1.00
C ALA A 181 22.22 4.24 1.75
N ASN A 182 21.25 3.64 1.07
CA ASN A 182 20.21 2.81 1.65
C ASN A 182 20.06 1.46 0.93
N PRO A 183 21.13 0.66 0.81
CA PRO A 183 21.01 -0.68 0.24
C PRO A 183 20.18 -1.56 1.18
N ILE A 184 19.31 -2.42 0.62
CA ILE A 184 18.34 -3.14 1.45
C ILE A 184 17.95 -4.48 0.83
N PHE A 185 17.92 -5.53 1.66
CA PHE A 185 17.30 -6.82 1.32
C PHE A 185 15.79 -6.78 1.51
N VAL A 186 15.07 -7.66 0.82
CA VAL A 186 13.61 -7.70 0.89
C VAL A 186 13.10 -8.01 2.30
N GLU A 187 13.81 -8.88 3.03
CA GLU A 187 13.50 -9.22 4.43
C GLU A 187 13.67 -8.02 5.36
N ASP A 188 14.70 -7.22 5.14
CA ASP A 188 14.96 -6.04 5.96
C ASP A 188 13.97 -4.93 5.66
N ALA A 189 13.57 -4.76 4.41
CA ALA A 189 12.48 -3.85 4.05
C ALA A 189 11.19 -4.23 4.78
N ALA A 190 10.80 -5.52 4.75
CA ALA A 190 9.63 -6.01 5.45
C ALA A 190 9.72 -5.77 6.96
N ARG A 191 10.89 -5.98 7.59
CA ARG A 191 11.12 -5.72 9.02
C ARG A 191 11.01 -4.23 9.37
N LEU A 192 11.51 -3.34 8.51
CA LEU A 192 11.43 -1.90 8.74
C LEU A 192 9.99 -1.41 8.66
N PHE A 193 9.23 -1.85 7.65
CA PHE A 193 7.79 -1.56 7.58
C PHE A 193 7.04 -2.12 8.78
N CYS A 194 7.31 -3.36 9.18
CA CYS A 194 6.72 -3.98 10.38
C CYS A 194 6.97 -3.12 11.63
N LYS A 195 8.21 -2.67 11.85
CA LYS A 195 8.55 -1.80 12.97
C LYS A 195 7.78 -0.47 12.92
N ALA A 196 7.62 0.13 11.75
CA ALA A 196 6.87 1.37 11.57
C ALA A 196 5.39 1.19 11.90
N LEU A 197 4.75 0.12 11.42
CA LEU A 197 3.34 -0.17 11.70
C LEU A 197 3.09 -0.47 13.17
N LYS A 198 3.91 -1.29 13.81
CA LYS A 198 3.83 -1.60 15.24
C LYS A 198 3.93 -0.38 16.15
N SER A 199 4.62 0.66 15.72
CA SER A 199 4.74 1.89 16.50
C SER A 199 3.51 2.80 16.47
N ASN A 200 2.51 2.49 15.60
CA ASN A 200 1.32 3.30 15.43
C ASN A 200 0.13 2.70 16.18
N SER A 201 -0.29 3.34 17.24
CA SER A 201 -1.38 2.89 18.12
C SER A 201 -2.77 2.83 17.45
N ARG A 202 -2.92 3.38 16.23
CA ARG A 202 -4.16 3.33 15.44
C ARG A 202 -4.23 2.08 14.55
N ILE A 203 -3.18 1.27 14.52
CA ILE A 203 -3.06 0.05 13.73
C ILE A 203 -3.14 -1.17 14.67
N GLY A 204 -4.04 -2.09 14.36
CA GLY A 204 -4.11 -3.42 14.95
C GLY A 204 -3.34 -4.44 14.12
N ASP A 205 -3.98 -5.53 13.76
CA ASP A 205 -3.40 -6.55 12.88
C ASP A 205 -3.02 -5.97 11.53
N PHE A 206 -1.93 -6.46 10.96
CA PHE A 206 -1.50 -6.02 9.63
C PHE A 206 -0.79 -7.13 8.85
N GLN A 207 -0.72 -6.95 7.54
CA GLN A 207 0.08 -7.77 6.63
C GLN A 207 0.96 -6.86 5.79
N ILE A 208 2.20 -7.27 5.59
CA ILE A 208 3.17 -6.66 4.68
C ILE A 208 3.63 -7.71 3.69
N ILE A 209 3.55 -7.40 2.40
CA ILE A 209 4.13 -8.18 1.31
C ILE A 209 5.12 -7.27 0.60
N ALA A 210 6.41 -7.40 0.95
CA ALA A 210 7.48 -6.71 0.24
C ALA A 210 7.93 -7.57 -0.95
N SER A 211 7.96 -6.98 -2.13
CA SER A 211 8.39 -7.62 -3.39
C SER A 211 9.48 -6.77 -4.03
N HIS A 212 10.67 -7.33 -4.19
CA HIS A 212 11.76 -6.79 -4.98
C HIS A 212 11.70 -7.40 -6.38
N GLN A 213 11.38 -6.59 -7.39
CA GLN A 213 11.33 -7.01 -8.80
C GLN A 213 12.76 -7.14 -9.36
N GLU A 214 13.42 -8.23 -8.98
CA GLU A 214 14.84 -8.43 -9.18
C GLU A 214 15.32 -8.17 -10.62
N SER A 215 16.29 -7.25 -10.78
CA SER A 215 16.84 -6.93 -12.09
C SER A 215 17.98 -7.87 -12.53
N LEU A 216 18.55 -8.65 -11.60
CA LEU A 216 19.55 -9.68 -11.87
C LEU A 216 18.93 -11.02 -12.27
N HIS A 217 17.74 -11.32 -11.79
CA HIS A 217 17.05 -12.60 -11.97
C HIS A 217 15.73 -12.41 -12.74
N SER A 218 15.20 -13.50 -13.25
CA SER A 218 13.90 -13.52 -13.93
C SER A 218 12.70 -13.73 -12.98
N HIS A 219 12.93 -13.70 -11.67
CA HIS A 219 11.93 -13.85 -10.61
C HIS A 219 12.09 -12.75 -9.58
N ASP A 220 11.02 -12.49 -8.85
CA ASP A 220 11.02 -11.53 -7.74
C ASP A 220 11.45 -12.22 -6.45
N ALA A 221 12.05 -11.44 -5.53
CA ALA A 221 12.23 -11.83 -4.15
C ALA A 221 11.08 -11.28 -3.29
N ILE A 222 10.44 -12.11 -2.49
CA ILE A 222 9.25 -11.74 -1.71
C ILE A 222 9.46 -12.08 -0.24
N SER A 223 9.12 -11.15 0.63
CA SER A 223 9.06 -11.33 2.08
C SER A 223 7.67 -10.95 2.59
N ILE A 224 7.07 -11.83 3.39
CA ILE A 224 5.72 -11.61 3.96
C ILE A 224 5.83 -11.62 5.48
N LEU A 225 5.29 -10.57 6.10
CA LEU A 225 5.12 -10.47 7.55
C LEU A 225 3.66 -10.19 7.89
N THR A 226 3.16 -10.85 8.92
CA THR A 226 1.82 -10.65 9.48
C THR A 226 1.90 -10.49 10.98
N GLU A 227 0.99 -9.75 11.55
CA GLU A 227 0.75 -9.67 12.99
C GLU A 227 -0.72 -9.64 13.29
#